data_974790a5d6410e1884ceb0ddb9d27e4d
#
_entry.id   974790a5d6410e1884ceb0ddb9d27e4d
#
_cell.length_a   1.000
_cell.length_b   1.000
_cell.length_c   1.000
_cell.angle_alpha   90.00
_cell.angle_beta   90.00
_cell.angle_gamma   90.00
#
_symmetry.space_group_name_H-M   'P 1'
#
loop_
_entity.id
_entity.type
_entity.pdbx_description
1 polymer ?
#
loop_
_entity_poly.entity_id
_entity_poly.type
_entity_poly.pdbx_seq_one_letter_code
_entity_poly.pdbx_strand_id
1 'polypeptide(L)'
;MTLIKNVTFIQHGKLTNVAGRIRYISDEKKQENLYAVYETVPRKYWRDLAKENQSDFRRSGTSGNCIEARELIIALPKEMTYYDPDELLRYFVESYRKEYGAECIAALHHNKRKTNYHIHLIYSERQQLEEPVRKVASRNMYFDPNGRHVRTKKEATADGQLLSGYSMVPKGEVYEEHLFDKKNPRFKQKSFTEDVKIFFTDLMNKQMSEPNRMQVFPKNSPFLPTKKIGKNNPKAEFVEETNRLKDEWNRKIWTAYRNGAPKESLITVKKELISKPVAESIKESGGKSDLGKYNSILVRAIAIVAEMCRLLSKQGREVWAEAWGMALEKMMQFAIERSGLRINDPIRDVGEDRGAR
;
A
#
# COMPACT_ATOMS: atom_id res chain seq x y z
N MET A 1 25.78 4.51 2.86
CA MET A 1 25.47 3.11 3.20
C MET A 1 24.24 3.11 4.10
N THR A 2 23.13 2.54 3.67
CA THR A 2 21.84 2.64 4.38
C THR A 2 21.83 1.70 5.59
N LEU A 3 21.45 2.16 6.79
CA LEU A 3 21.29 1.36 8.01
C LEU A 3 20.22 0.26 7.87
N ILE A 4 19.28 0.46 6.95
CA ILE A 4 18.24 -0.50 6.64
C ILE A 4 18.53 -1.00 5.24
N LYS A 5 19.22 -2.14 5.16
CA LYS A 5 19.43 -2.89 3.91
C LYS A 5 18.30 -3.91 3.77
N ASN A 6 18.08 -4.37 2.55
CA ASN A 6 17.19 -5.50 2.24
C ASN A 6 15.76 -5.29 2.76
N VAL A 7 15.15 -4.14 2.45
CA VAL A 7 13.77 -3.87 2.86
C VAL A 7 12.80 -4.53 1.90
N THR A 8 11.87 -5.30 2.45
CA THR A 8 10.77 -5.90 1.68
C THR A 8 9.87 -4.82 1.09
N PHE A 9 9.68 -4.87 -0.23
CA PHE A 9 8.75 -4.01 -0.93
C PHE A 9 7.55 -4.82 -1.45
N ILE A 10 6.35 -4.44 -0.97
CA ILE A 10 5.08 -4.98 -1.46
C ILE A 10 4.15 -3.82 -1.75
N GLN A 11 3.58 -3.81 -2.94
CA GLN A 11 2.49 -2.91 -3.31
C GLN A 11 1.17 -3.67 -3.28
N HIS A 12 0.16 -3.10 -2.62
CA HIS A 12 -1.19 -3.65 -2.56
C HIS A 12 -2.13 -2.77 -3.40
N GLY A 13 -2.82 -3.38 -4.35
CA GLY A 13 -3.69 -2.72 -5.32
C GLY A 13 -5.11 -3.29 -5.33
N LYS A 14 -6.05 -2.49 -5.85
CA LYS A 14 -7.44 -2.87 -6.13
C LYS A 14 -7.60 -3.05 -7.64
N LEU A 15 -8.26 -4.12 -8.07
CA LEU A 15 -8.52 -4.40 -9.47
C LEU A 15 -10.00 -4.19 -9.79
N THR A 16 -10.26 -3.39 -10.81
CA THR A 16 -11.59 -3.12 -11.36
C THR A 16 -11.85 -3.86 -12.66
N ASN A 17 -10.84 -4.56 -13.19
CA ASN A 17 -10.90 -5.44 -14.35
C ASN A 17 -9.91 -6.60 -14.14
N VAL A 18 -10.35 -7.61 -13.40
CA VAL A 18 -9.51 -8.76 -13.06
C VAL A 18 -9.13 -9.57 -14.30
N ALA A 19 -10.06 -9.80 -15.22
CA ALA A 19 -9.80 -10.58 -16.44
C ALA A 19 -8.77 -9.92 -17.35
N GLY A 20 -8.86 -8.58 -17.52
CA GLY A 20 -7.88 -7.80 -18.28
C GLY A 20 -6.50 -7.83 -17.62
N ARG A 21 -6.45 -7.74 -16.29
CA ARG A 21 -5.20 -7.78 -15.53
C ARG A 21 -4.54 -9.16 -15.59
N ILE A 22 -5.30 -10.23 -15.43
CA ILE A 22 -4.81 -11.60 -15.56
C ILE A 22 -4.19 -11.83 -16.94
N ARG A 23 -4.91 -11.44 -18.01
CA ARG A 23 -4.39 -11.52 -19.38
C ARG A 23 -3.09 -10.76 -19.54
N TYR A 24 -2.98 -9.56 -18.93
CA TYR A 24 -1.79 -8.73 -19.05
C TYR A 24 -0.56 -9.36 -18.38
N ILE A 25 -0.70 -9.90 -17.15
CA ILE A 25 0.45 -10.45 -16.41
C ILE A 25 0.91 -11.82 -16.91
N SER A 26 0.03 -12.57 -17.59
CA SER A 26 0.29 -13.93 -18.07
C SER A 26 0.46 -14.06 -19.59
N ASP A 27 0.55 -12.94 -20.32
CA ASP A 27 0.72 -12.91 -21.77
C ASP A 27 2.21 -12.78 -22.12
N GLU A 28 2.83 -13.84 -22.60
CA GLU A 28 4.24 -13.90 -23.01
C GLU A 28 4.59 -12.86 -24.09
N LYS A 29 3.64 -12.52 -24.96
CA LYS A 29 3.84 -11.48 -25.99
C LYS A 29 3.93 -10.08 -25.42
N LYS A 30 3.30 -9.84 -24.28
CA LYS A 30 3.29 -8.53 -23.57
C LYS A 30 4.35 -8.42 -22.50
N GLN A 31 4.80 -9.55 -21.96
CA GLN A 31 5.75 -9.66 -20.87
C GLN A 31 7.02 -10.37 -21.34
N GLU A 32 7.95 -9.62 -21.92
CA GLU A 32 9.22 -10.13 -22.48
C GLU A 32 10.04 -10.98 -21.51
N ASN A 33 9.87 -10.79 -20.21
CA ASN A 33 10.60 -11.50 -19.15
C ASN A 33 9.63 -12.21 -18.19
N LEU A 34 8.61 -12.86 -18.72
CA LEU A 34 7.74 -13.77 -17.98
C LEU A 34 8.48 -15.10 -17.79
N TYR A 35 8.59 -15.56 -16.54
CA TYR A 35 9.29 -16.79 -16.18
C TYR A 35 8.35 -17.91 -15.77
N ALA A 36 7.26 -17.60 -15.06
CA ALA A 36 6.31 -18.59 -14.59
C ALA A 36 4.92 -17.97 -14.40
N VAL A 37 3.87 -18.81 -14.55
CA VAL A 37 2.49 -18.48 -14.20
C VAL A 37 1.92 -19.63 -13.38
N TYR A 38 1.28 -19.34 -12.27
CA TYR A 38 0.64 -20.34 -11.42
C TYR A 38 -0.78 -19.93 -11.04
N GLU A 39 -1.73 -20.85 -11.19
CA GLU A 39 -3.17 -20.65 -10.98
C GLU A 39 -3.70 -21.72 -10.01
N THR A 40 -4.37 -21.30 -8.94
CA THR A 40 -4.98 -22.24 -7.98
C THR A 40 -6.39 -22.67 -8.41
N VAL A 41 -7.00 -21.92 -9.33
CA VAL A 41 -8.34 -22.17 -9.89
C VAL A 41 -8.39 -21.83 -11.38
N PRO A 42 -9.30 -22.45 -12.17
CA PRO A 42 -9.44 -22.16 -13.59
C PRO A 42 -9.81 -20.69 -13.88
N ARG A 43 -9.48 -20.21 -15.07
CA ARG A 43 -9.81 -18.84 -15.54
C ARG A 43 -11.30 -18.52 -15.51
N LYS A 44 -12.17 -19.52 -15.57
CA LYS A 44 -13.63 -19.36 -15.42
C LYS A 44 -14.01 -18.77 -14.07
N TYR A 45 -13.37 -19.21 -12.99
CA TYR A 45 -13.58 -18.70 -11.63
C TYR A 45 -13.51 -17.18 -11.59
N TRP A 46 -12.47 -16.57 -12.17
CA TRP A 46 -12.27 -15.12 -12.16
C TRP A 46 -13.33 -14.36 -12.94
N ARG A 47 -13.85 -14.94 -14.02
CA ARG A 47 -14.97 -14.35 -14.77
C ARG A 47 -16.27 -14.37 -13.97
N ASP A 48 -16.56 -15.48 -13.33
CA ASP A 48 -17.75 -15.64 -12.51
C ASP A 48 -17.68 -14.73 -11.27
N LEU A 49 -16.52 -14.67 -10.62
CA LEU A 49 -16.24 -13.74 -9.51
C LEU A 49 -16.46 -12.27 -9.89
N ALA A 50 -15.92 -11.85 -11.04
CA ALA A 50 -16.09 -10.48 -11.54
C ALA A 50 -17.56 -10.18 -11.82
N LYS A 51 -18.27 -11.09 -12.47
CA LYS A 51 -19.70 -10.96 -12.79
C LYS A 51 -20.56 -10.79 -11.53
N GLU A 52 -20.31 -11.62 -10.52
CA GLU A 52 -21.05 -11.54 -9.24
C GLU A 52 -20.70 -10.25 -8.48
N ASN A 53 -19.41 -9.88 -8.39
CA ASN A 53 -18.99 -8.62 -7.78
C ASN A 53 -19.63 -7.40 -8.46
N GLN A 54 -19.68 -7.36 -9.79
CA GLN A 54 -20.31 -6.29 -10.56
C GLN A 54 -21.82 -6.23 -10.31
N SER A 55 -22.49 -7.40 -10.22
CA SER A 55 -23.91 -7.47 -9.89
C SER A 55 -24.22 -6.93 -8.50
N ASP A 56 -23.48 -7.40 -7.50
CA ASP A 56 -23.62 -6.93 -6.11
C ASP A 56 -23.34 -5.43 -5.99
N PHE A 57 -22.31 -4.95 -6.70
CA PHE A 57 -21.97 -3.53 -6.68
C PHE A 57 -23.08 -2.66 -7.26
N ARG A 58 -23.69 -3.03 -8.39
CA ARG A 58 -24.83 -2.32 -8.97
C ARG A 58 -26.02 -2.31 -8.01
N ARG A 59 -26.35 -3.46 -7.42
CA ARG A 59 -27.42 -3.58 -6.44
C ARG A 59 -27.21 -2.75 -5.17
N SER A 60 -25.94 -2.59 -4.74
CA SER A 60 -25.64 -1.80 -3.53
C SER A 60 -25.90 -0.30 -3.67
N GLY A 61 -25.90 0.23 -4.90
CA GLY A 61 -26.01 1.66 -5.16
C GLY A 61 -24.82 2.48 -4.71
N THR A 62 -23.73 1.84 -4.36
CA THR A 62 -22.49 2.53 -3.99
C THR A 62 -21.89 3.24 -5.21
N SER A 63 -21.46 4.48 -5.03
CA SER A 63 -20.73 5.22 -6.06
C SER A 63 -19.29 4.75 -6.19
N GLY A 64 -18.68 4.97 -7.36
CA GLY A 64 -17.28 4.65 -7.66
C GLY A 64 -17.12 3.39 -8.50
N ASN A 65 -15.98 2.72 -8.37
CA ASN A 65 -15.64 1.55 -9.17
C ASN A 65 -15.81 0.26 -8.37
N CYS A 66 -16.38 -0.76 -9.01
CA CYS A 66 -16.44 -2.11 -8.44
C CYS A 66 -15.03 -2.67 -8.29
N ILE A 67 -14.72 -3.23 -7.13
CA ILE A 67 -13.48 -3.97 -6.89
C ILE A 67 -13.77 -5.46 -7.12
N GLU A 68 -13.22 -6.00 -8.20
CA GLU A 68 -13.42 -7.39 -8.61
C GLU A 68 -12.46 -8.34 -7.90
N ALA A 69 -11.21 -7.92 -7.70
CA ALA A 69 -10.15 -8.66 -7.01
C ALA A 69 -9.09 -7.69 -6.46
N ARG A 70 -8.07 -8.23 -5.81
CA ARG A 70 -6.90 -7.44 -5.36
C ARG A 70 -5.61 -8.03 -5.91
N GLU A 71 -4.57 -7.19 -5.92
CA GLU A 71 -3.24 -7.58 -6.39
C GLU A 71 -2.18 -7.17 -5.38
N LEU A 72 -1.23 -8.09 -5.15
CA LEU A 72 0.04 -7.82 -4.50
C LEU A 72 1.15 -7.85 -5.55
N ILE A 73 1.98 -6.82 -5.56
CA ILE A 73 3.23 -6.83 -6.33
C ILE A 73 4.35 -6.98 -5.33
N ILE A 74 5.02 -8.14 -5.36
CA ILE A 74 6.01 -8.55 -4.36
C ILE A 74 7.38 -8.50 -5.02
N ALA A 75 8.23 -7.56 -4.63
CA ALA A 75 9.61 -7.53 -5.10
C ALA A 75 10.43 -8.63 -4.42
N LEU A 76 11.14 -9.39 -5.21
CA LEU A 76 12.01 -10.47 -4.75
C LEU A 76 13.47 -10.01 -4.74
N PRO A 77 14.28 -10.45 -3.76
CA PRO A 77 15.71 -10.22 -3.74
C PRO A 77 16.40 -10.96 -4.90
N LYS A 78 17.58 -10.44 -5.29
CA LYS A 78 18.34 -10.97 -6.43
C LYS A 78 18.68 -12.46 -6.26
N GLU A 79 18.92 -12.89 -5.04
CA GLU A 79 19.27 -14.27 -4.72
C GLU A 79 18.19 -15.26 -5.11
N MET A 80 16.93 -14.81 -5.18
CA MET A 80 15.82 -15.67 -5.61
C MET A 80 15.77 -15.93 -7.12
N THR A 81 16.60 -15.26 -7.92
CA THR A 81 16.75 -15.58 -9.34
C THR A 81 17.51 -16.88 -9.59
N TYR A 82 18.13 -17.48 -8.57
CA TYR A 82 18.83 -18.78 -8.65
C TYR A 82 17.90 -19.99 -8.43
N TYR A 83 16.66 -19.78 -8.00
CA TYR A 83 15.68 -20.83 -7.81
C TYR A 83 14.92 -21.10 -9.12
N ASP A 84 14.43 -22.31 -9.27
CA ASP A 84 13.49 -22.63 -10.35
C ASP A 84 12.25 -21.73 -10.27
N PRO A 85 11.89 -21.02 -11.35
CA PRO A 85 10.81 -20.05 -11.32
C PRO A 85 9.43 -20.63 -10.99
N ASP A 86 9.12 -21.85 -11.49
CA ASP A 86 7.82 -22.50 -11.28
C ASP A 86 7.69 -22.98 -9.83
N GLU A 87 8.74 -23.59 -9.28
CA GLU A 87 8.76 -24.03 -7.88
C GLU A 87 8.71 -22.84 -6.93
N LEU A 88 9.48 -21.78 -7.22
CA LEU A 88 9.49 -20.56 -6.43
C LEU A 88 8.10 -19.91 -6.41
N LEU A 89 7.48 -19.73 -7.57
CA LEU A 89 6.16 -19.12 -7.69
C LEU A 89 5.10 -19.95 -6.96
N ARG A 90 5.10 -21.29 -7.15
CA ARG A 90 4.21 -22.21 -6.45
C ARG A 90 4.37 -22.10 -4.94
N TYR A 91 5.61 -22.07 -4.43
CA TYR A 91 5.89 -21.93 -2.99
C TYR A 91 5.25 -20.67 -2.40
N PHE A 92 5.38 -19.52 -3.07
CA PHE A 92 4.80 -18.27 -2.61
C PHE A 92 3.27 -18.27 -2.65
N VAL A 93 2.69 -18.78 -3.74
CA VAL A 93 1.23 -18.78 -3.94
C VAL A 93 0.55 -19.75 -2.98
N GLU A 94 1.04 -20.98 -2.86
CA GLU A 94 0.44 -21.99 -1.95
C GLU A 94 0.62 -21.58 -0.48
N SER A 95 1.73 -20.96 -0.13
CA SER A 95 1.90 -20.41 1.23
C SER A 95 0.89 -19.31 1.52
N TYR A 96 0.63 -18.41 0.56
CA TYR A 96 -0.38 -17.36 0.69
C TYR A 96 -1.80 -17.93 0.76
N ARG A 97 -2.11 -18.88 -0.11
CA ARG A 97 -3.39 -19.59 -0.13
C ARG A 97 -3.68 -20.26 1.21
N LYS A 98 -2.70 -20.96 1.75
CA LYS A 98 -2.82 -21.64 3.05
C LYS A 98 -3.05 -20.66 4.21
N GLU A 99 -2.35 -19.52 4.23
CA GLU A 99 -2.45 -18.52 5.30
C GLU A 99 -3.75 -17.70 5.24
N TYR A 100 -4.16 -17.30 4.03
CA TYR A 100 -5.27 -16.36 3.86
C TYR A 100 -6.55 -17.01 3.35
N GLY A 101 -6.52 -18.27 2.96
CA GLY A 101 -7.67 -18.99 2.43
C GLY A 101 -8.21 -18.41 1.12
N ALA A 102 -7.36 -17.76 0.31
CA ALA A 102 -7.79 -17.04 -0.88
C ALA A 102 -7.30 -17.75 -2.15
N GLU A 103 -8.18 -17.93 -3.13
CA GLU A 103 -7.78 -18.42 -4.45
C GLU A 103 -6.97 -17.35 -5.18
N CYS A 104 -5.94 -17.82 -5.91
CA CYS A 104 -4.92 -16.98 -6.49
C CYS A 104 -4.60 -17.30 -7.94
N ILE A 105 -4.14 -16.29 -8.66
CA ILE A 105 -3.35 -16.44 -9.86
C ILE A 105 -2.14 -15.51 -9.76
N ALA A 106 -0.98 -16.02 -10.11
CA ALA A 106 0.24 -15.23 -10.03
C ALA A 106 1.12 -15.40 -11.27
N ALA A 107 1.95 -14.39 -11.52
CA ALA A 107 2.96 -14.39 -12.56
C ALA A 107 4.27 -13.85 -12.01
N LEU A 108 5.37 -14.50 -12.37
CA LEU A 108 6.73 -14.15 -11.97
C LEU A 108 7.50 -13.61 -13.16
N HIS A 109 8.01 -12.42 -13.06
CA HIS A 109 8.76 -11.80 -14.15
C HIS A 109 9.76 -10.72 -13.71
N HIS A 110 10.65 -10.36 -14.62
CA HIS A 110 11.49 -9.18 -14.49
C HIS A 110 10.87 -7.96 -15.21
N ASN A 111 11.32 -6.78 -14.81
CA ASN A 111 11.16 -5.60 -15.66
C ASN A 111 12.11 -5.71 -16.88
N LYS A 112 11.89 -4.87 -17.92
CA LYS A 112 12.70 -4.88 -19.17
C LYS A 112 14.22 -4.81 -18.93
N ARG A 113 14.67 -4.09 -17.89
CA ARG A 113 16.10 -3.93 -17.55
C ARG A 113 16.65 -5.05 -16.67
N LYS A 114 15.86 -6.06 -16.33
CA LYS A 114 16.23 -7.16 -15.41
C LYS A 114 16.79 -6.68 -14.06
N THR A 115 16.29 -5.55 -13.57
CA THR A 115 16.71 -4.97 -12.28
C THR A 115 15.65 -5.17 -11.18
N ASN A 116 14.47 -5.69 -11.51
CA ASN A 116 13.37 -5.88 -10.57
C ASN A 116 12.67 -7.21 -10.84
N TYR A 117 13.07 -8.24 -10.11
CA TYR A 117 12.42 -9.54 -10.08
C TYR A 117 11.23 -9.49 -9.14
N HIS A 118 10.03 -9.86 -9.60
CA HIS A 118 8.84 -9.66 -8.79
C HIS A 118 7.70 -10.58 -9.18
N ILE A 119 6.82 -10.84 -8.22
CA ILE A 119 5.60 -11.59 -8.39
C ILE A 119 4.42 -10.62 -8.47
N HIS A 120 3.56 -10.78 -9.47
CA HIS A 120 2.18 -10.30 -9.45
C HIS A 120 1.29 -11.41 -8.91
N LEU A 121 0.70 -11.22 -7.73
CA LEU A 121 -0.21 -12.17 -7.11
C LEU A 121 -1.60 -11.53 -7.03
N ILE A 122 -2.52 -12.00 -7.86
CA ILE A 122 -3.93 -11.62 -7.84
C ILE A 122 -4.68 -12.61 -6.95
N TYR A 123 -5.51 -12.11 -6.06
CA TYR A 123 -6.27 -12.94 -5.14
C TYR A 123 -7.73 -12.49 -5.01
N SER A 124 -8.60 -13.47 -4.70
CA SER A 124 -10.03 -13.25 -4.44
C SER A 124 -10.27 -12.81 -3.00
N GLU A 125 -11.18 -11.86 -2.81
CA GLU A 125 -11.71 -11.52 -1.49
C GLU A 125 -12.84 -12.46 -1.03
N ARG A 126 -13.27 -13.41 -1.90
CA ARG A 126 -14.37 -14.34 -1.68
C ARG A 126 -13.90 -15.77 -1.96
N GLN A 127 -14.57 -16.74 -1.33
CA GLN A 127 -14.43 -18.15 -1.64
C GLN A 127 -15.62 -18.61 -2.48
N GLN A 128 -15.38 -19.56 -3.36
CA GLN A 128 -16.45 -20.22 -4.10
C GLN A 128 -17.19 -21.15 -3.14
N LEU A 129 -18.50 -21.10 -3.19
CA LEU A 129 -19.36 -22.01 -2.46
C LEU A 129 -19.36 -23.41 -3.10
N GLU A 130 -19.46 -24.45 -2.30
CA GLU A 130 -19.58 -25.83 -2.80
C GLU A 130 -20.84 -25.97 -3.65
N GLU A 131 -21.95 -25.39 -3.16
CA GLU A 131 -23.21 -25.32 -3.90
C GLU A 131 -23.68 -23.86 -3.98
N PRO A 132 -24.25 -23.43 -5.14
CA PRO A 132 -24.82 -22.11 -5.29
C PRO A 132 -25.96 -21.86 -4.33
N VAL A 133 -25.93 -20.73 -3.62
CA VAL A 133 -27.03 -20.29 -2.78
C VAL A 133 -28.08 -19.58 -3.64
N ARG A 134 -29.28 -20.17 -3.73
CA ARG A 134 -30.40 -19.63 -4.51
C ARG A 134 -31.46 -19.04 -3.61
N LYS A 135 -31.94 -17.84 -3.98
CA LYS A 135 -33.09 -17.21 -3.35
C LYS A 135 -34.31 -17.33 -4.26
N VAL A 136 -35.37 -17.92 -3.73
CA VAL A 136 -36.63 -18.14 -4.44
C VAL A 136 -37.65 -17.09 -4.04
N ALA A 137 -38.38 -16.55 -5.01
CA ALA A 137 -39.40 -15.54 -4.79
C ALA A 137 -40.63 -16.12 -4.06
N SER A 138 -40.92 -15.66 -2.86
CA SER A 138 -42.09 -16.05 -2.09
C SER A 138 -43.39 -15.40 -2.61
N ARG A 139 -43.30 -14.38 -3.45
CA ARG A 139 -44.35 -13.63 -4.15
C ARG A 139 -43.77 -13.09 -5.46
N ASN A 140 -44.62 -12.50 -6.31
CA ASN A 140 -44.10 -11.76 -7.46
C ASN A 140 -43.20 -10.61 -6.98
N MET A 141 -41.94 -10.59 -7.41
CA MET A 141 -40.93 -9.62 -7.03
C MET A 141 -40.54 -8.73 -8.21
N TYR A 142 -40.43 -7.46 -7.96
CA TYR A 142 -40.11 -6.47 -8.98
C TYR A 142 -38.69 -5.91 -8.74
N PHE A 143 -37.96 -5.66 -9.81
CA PHE A 143 -36.57 -5.16 -9.77
C PHE A 143 -36.41 -3.99 -10.72
N ASP A 144 -35.61 -2.99 -10.28
CA ASP A 144 -35.20 -1.85 -11.08
C ASP A 144 -34.13 -2.24 -12.14
N PRO A 145 -33.74 -1.34 -13.05
CA PRO A 145 -32.70 -1.62 -14.06
C PRO A 145 -31.34 -1.99 -13.47
N ASN A 146 -31.09 -1.66 -12.19
CA ASN A 146 -29.86 -2.02 -11.47
C ASN A 146 -29.97 -3.37 -10.73
N GLY A 147 -31.13 -4.06 -10.83
CA GLY A 147 -31.39 -5.31 -10.15
C GLY A 147 -31.73 -5.15 -8.66
N ARG A 148 -32.12 -3.94 -8.20
CA ARG A 148 -32.58 -3.73 -6.83
C ARG A 148 -34.05 -4.07 -6.70
N HIS A 149 -34.39 -4.72 -5.59
CA HIS A 149 -35.78 -5.04 -5.28
C HIS A 149 -36.60 -3.77 -5.04
N VAL A 150 -37.72 -3.65 -5.76
CA VAL A 150 -38.69 -2.58 -5.63
C VAL A 150 -39.83 -3.06 -4.75
N ARG A 151 -40.23 -2.25 -3.78
CA ARG A 151 -41.18 -2.66 -2.74
C ARG A 151 -42.58 -2.97 -3.27
N THR A 152 -43.08 -2.17 -4.21
CA THR A 152 -44.43 -2.23 -4.70
C THR A 152 -44.51 -2.38 -6.22
N LYS A 153 -45.57 -3.04 -6.70
CA LYS A 153 -45.87 -3.11 -8.14
C LYS A 153 -46.03 -1.71 -8.75
N LYS A 154 -46.59 -0.76 -8.01
CA LYS A 154 -46.84 0.63 -8.48
C LYS A 154 -45.53 1.35 -8.84
N GLU A 155 -44.45 1.12 -8.10
CA GLU A 155 -43.13 1.70 -8.37
C GLU A 155 -42.48 1.13 -9.63
N ALA A 156 -42.85 -0.10 -10.00
CA ALA A 156 -42.27 -0.82 -11.15
C ALA A 156 -43.15 -0.73 -12.42
N THR A 157 -44.38 -0.20 -12.32
CA THR A 157 -45.31 -0.18 -13.45
C THR A 157 -45.96 1.20 -13.64
N ALA A 158 -46.25 1.55 -14.90
CA ALA A 158 -47.13 2.64 -15.30
C ALA A 158 -48.19 2.04 -16.23
N ASP A 159 -49.45 2.45 -16.07
CA ASP A 159 -50.61 1.99 -16.86
C ASP A 159 -50.73 0.45 -16.96
N GLY A 160 -50.31 -0.26 -15.87
CA GLY A 160 -50.36 -1.72 -15.78
C GLY A 160 -49.20 -2.44 -16.44
N GLN A 161 -48.31 -1.75 -17.17
CA GLN A 161 -47.12 -2.30 -17.82
C GLN A 161 -45.84 -2.00 -17.03
N LEU A 162 -44.83 -2.89 -17.11
CA LEU A 162 -43.55 -2.64 -16.49
C LEU A 162 -42.84 -1.43 -17.11
N LEU A 163 -42.24 -0.60 -16.26
CA LEU A 163 -41.39 0.50 -16.68
C LEU A 163 -40.17 -0.03 -17.46
N SER A 164 -39.66 0.76 -18.36
CA SER A 164 -38.49 0.39 -19.19
C SER A 164 -37.29 0.00 -18.30
N GLY A 165 -36.72 -1.19 -18.56
CA GLY A 165 -35.60 -1.75 -17.80
C GLY A 165 -35.97 -2.41 -16.47
N TYR A 166 -37.22 -2.32 -16.02
CA TYR A 166 -37.71 -3.07 -14.86
C TYR A 166 -38.01 -4.51 -15.23
N SER A 167 -37.90 -5.40 -14.26
CA SER A 167 -38.23 -6.82 -14.42
C SER A 167 -39.09 -7.34 -13.29
N MET A 168 -39.81 -8.41 -13.56
CA MET A 168 -40.62 -9.12 -12.58
C MET A 168 -40.23 -10.59 -12.55
N VAL A 169 -40.02 -11.11 -11.36
CA VAL A 169 -39.79 -12.53 -11.11
C VAL A 169 -41.02 -13.11 -10.46
N PRO A 170 -41.67 -14.12 -11.05
CA PRO A 170 -42.84 -14.78 -10.50
C PRO A 170 -42.54 -15.50 -9.17
N LYS A 171 -43.58 -15.68 -8.36
CA LYS A 171 -43.51 -16.54 -7.18
C LYS A 171 -43.02 -17.95 -7.57
N GLY A 172 -42.10 -18.49 -6.80
CA GLY A 172 -41.51 -19.81 -7.01
C GLY A 172 -40.28 -19.84 -7.90
N GLU A 173 -39.96 -18.73 -8.58
CA GLU A 173 -38.74 -18.64 -9.41
C GLU A 173 -37.54 -18.09 -8.64
N VAL A 174 -36.34 -18.43 -9.10
CA VAL A 174 -35.07 -17.96 -8.54
C VAL A 174 -34.83 -16.52 -9.00
N TYR A 175 -34.67 -15.59 -8.04
CA TYR A 175 -34.38 -14.19 -8.35
C TYR A 175 -32.93 -13.77 -8.07
N GLU A 176 -32.22 -14.58 -7.30
CA GLU A 176 -30.82 -14.33 -6.95
C GLU A 176 -30.07 -15.64 -6.75
N GLU A 177 -28.89 -15.76 -7.33
CA GLU A 177 -28.01 -16.89 -7.17
C GLU A 177 -26.62 -16.39 -6.82
N HIS A 178 -26.02 -16.93 -5.77
CA HIS A 178 -24.65 -16.62 -5.35
C HIS A 178 -23.77 -17.86 -5.52
N LEU A 179 -22.70 -17.69 -6.26
CA LEU A 179 -21.63 -18.68 -6.44
C LEU A 179 -20.52 -18.52 -5.41
N PHE A 180 -20.46 -17.33 -4.79
CA PHE A 180 -19.41 -16.96 -3.87
C PHE A 180 -19.98 -16.48 -2.52
N ASP A 181 -19.19 -16.63 -1.47
CA ASP A 181 -19.46 -16.07 -0.16
C ASP A 181 -19.35 -14.53 -0.11
N LYS A 182 -19.52 -13.93 1.05
CA LYS A 182 -19.31 -12.51 1.26
C LYS A 182 -17.81 -12.19 1.27
N LYS A 183 -17.46 -10.98 0.81
CA LYS A 183 -16.07 -10.50 0.85
C LYS A 183 -15.50 -10.56 2.27
N ASN A 184 -14.38 -11.26 2.42
CA ASN A 184 -13.70 -11.40 3.70
C ASN A 184 -13.20 -10.03 4.20
N PRO A 185 -13.64 -9.58 5.39
CA PRO A 185 -13.27 -8.26 5.93
C PRO A 185 -11.77 -8.14 6.26
N ARG A 186 -11.03 -9.25 6.46
CA ARG A 186 -9.58 -9.26 6.71
C ARG A 186 -8.83 -8.44 5.65
N PHE A 187 -9.21 -8.58 4.38
CA PHE A 187 -8.55 -7.90 3.26
C PHE A 187 -8.77 -6.39 3.19
N LYS A 188 -9.69 -5.85 3.99
CA LYS A 188 -9.99 -4.42 4.10
C LYS A 188 -9.37 -3.77 5.35
N GLN A 189 -8.79 -4.56 6.24
CA GLN A 189 -8.17 -4.04 7.47
C GLN A 189 -6.97 -3.16 7.15
N LYS A 190 -6.77 -2.12 7.95
CA LYS A 190 -5.62 -1.20 7.80
C LYS A 190 -4.28 -1.90 8.04
N SER A 191 -4.26 -2.93 8.89
CA SER A 191 -3.08 -3.74 9.19
C SER A 191 -2.72 -4.70 8.05
N PHE A 192 -3.67 -5.10 7.20
CA PHE A 192 -3.49 -6.17 6.21
C PHE A 192 -2.21 -6.02 5.36
N THR A 193 -1.92 -4.80 4.89
CA THR A 193 -0.71 -4.57 4.07
C THR A 193 0.58 -4.79 4.86
N GLU A 194 0.57 -4.52 6.16
CA GLU A 194 1.72 -4.77 7.05
C GLU A 194 1.85 -6.26 7.36
N ASP A 195 0.74 -6.91 7.67
CA ASP A 195 0.68 -8.35 7.94
C ASP A 195 1.22 -9.14 6.75
N VAL A 196 0.81 -8.77 5.54
CA VAL A 196 1.31 -9.35 4.28
C VAL A 196 2.81 -9.10 4.08
N LYS A 197 3.32 -7.91 4.44
CA LYS A 197 4.76 -7.63 4.37
C LYS A 197 5.56 -8.51 5.32
N ILE A 198 5.09 -8.67 6.55
CA ILE A 198 5.71 -9.56 7.54
C ILE A 198 5.70 -10.99 7.01
N PHE A 199 4.54 -11.48 6.58
CA PHE A 199 4.37 -12.83 6.05
C PHE A 199 5.34 -13.14 4.90
N PHE A 200 5.40 -12.31 3.86
CA PHE A 200 6.31 -12.55 2.74
C PHE A 200 7.78 -12.32 3.08
N THR A 201 8.09 -11.43 4.02
CA THR A 201 9.45 -11.27 4.53
C THR A 201 9.93 -12.55 5.21
N ASP A 202 9.11 -13.13 6.06
CA ASP A 202 9.43 -14.39 6.73
C ASP A 202 9.55 -15.54 5.74
N LEU A 203 8.67 -15.56 4.72
CA LEU A 203 8.71 -16.58 3.67
C LEU A 203 10.01 -16.49 2.86
N MET A 204 10.43 -15.28 2.45
CA MET A 204 11.70 -15.05 1.79
C MET A 204 12.89 -15.46 2.68
N ASN A 205 12.84 -15.09 3.96
CA ASN A 205 13.94 -15.35 4.89
C ASN A 205 14.16 -16.83 5.20
N LYS A 206 13.14 -17.68 5.01
CA LYS A 206 13.32 -19.14 5.10
C LYS A 206 14.24 -19.70 4.03
N GLN A 207 14.36 -19.00 2.90
CA GLN A 207 15.18 -19.39 1.75
C GLN A 207 16.51 -18.60 1.68
N MET A 208 16.76 -17.69 2.62
CA MET A 208 17.92 -16.78 2.57
C MET A 208 18.85 -17.00 3.76
N SER A 209 20.16 -16.97 3.47
CA SER A 209 21.19 -16.96 4.49
C SER A 209 21.46 -15.56 5.03
N GLU A 210 21.94 -15.46 6.26
CA GLU A 210 22.62 -14.27 6.75
C GLU A 210 23.83 -13.97 5.86
N PRO A 211 24.16 -12.74 5.48
CA PRO A 211 23.59 -11.46 5.91
C PRO A 211 22.52 -10.89 4.96
N ASN A 212 21.96 -11.72 4.05
CA ASN A 212 21.09 -11.28 2.97
C ASN A 212 19.59 -11.18 3.38
N ARG A 213 19.26 -11.56 4.60
CA ARG A 213 17.87 -11.56 5.08
C ARG A 213 17.18 -10.23 4.89
N MET A 214 15.93 -10.33 4.46
CA MET A 214 15.04 -9.21 4.28
C MET A 214 14.45 -8.74 5.61
N GLN A 215 14.01 -7.48 5.66
CA GLN A 215 13.31 -6.94 6.84
C GLN A 215 12.14 -6.05 6.42
N VAL A 216 11.10 -6.05 7.23
CA VAL A 216 10.02 -5.07 7.09
C VAL A 216 10.52 -3.72 7.60
N PHE A 217 10.21 -2.63 6.88
CA PHE A 217 10.55 -1.29 7.34
C PHE A 217 9.83 -1.02 8.67
N PRO A 218 10.55 -0.86 9.79
CA PRO A 218 9.92 -0.77 11.11
C PRO A 218 9.12 0.53 11.25
N LYS A 219 7.90 0.48 11.80
CA LYS A 219 7.09 1.68 12.11
C LYS A 219 7.83 2.66 13.02
N ASN A 220 8.51 2.12 14.02
CA ASN A 220 9.32 2.88 14.98
C ASN A 220 10.77 3.01 14.49
N SER A 221 10.98 3.30 13.22
CA SER A 221 12.29 3.61 12.67
C SER A 221 12.59 5.10 12.76
N PRO A 222 13.83 5.51 13.07
CA PRO A 222 14.22 6.91 12.94
C PRO A 222 14.34 7.37 11.48
N PHE A 223 14.36 6.41 10.54
CA PHE A 223 14.42 6.66 9.09
C PHE A 223 13.06 6.91 8.47
N LEU A 224 13.05 7.54 7.30
CA LEU A 224 11.86 7.84 6.50
C LEU A 224 11.88 7.00 5.21
N PRO A 225 10.81 6.24 4.91
CA PRO A 225 10.71 5.51 3.64
C PRO A 225 10.47 6.46 2.47
N THR A 226 11.17 6.25 1.35
CA THR A 226 10.89 6.95 0.10
C THR A 226 9.61 6.40 -0.56
N LYS A 227 9.01 7.19 -1.44
CA LYS A 227 7.80 6.82 -2.16
C LYS A 227 8.12 6.59 -3.64
N LYS A 228 7.64 5.48 -4.21
CA LYS A 228 7.75 5.23 -5.65
C LYS A 228 6.98 6.28 -6.44
N ILE A 229 7.60 6.84 -7.47
CA ILE A 229 6.98 7.79 -8.37
C ILE A 229 6.34 6.99 -9.52
N GLY A 230 5.03 7.12 -9.67
CA GLY A 230 4.30 6.50 -10.79
C GLY A 230 4.60 7.24 -12.10
N LYS A 231 4.60 6.52 -13.23
CA LYS A 231 4.95 7.04 -14.56
C LYS A 231 4.16 8.29 -14.99
N ASN A 232 2.89 8.38 -14.56
CA ASN A 232 1.97 9.46 -14.90
C ASN A 232 1.48 10.20 -13.65
N ASN A 233 2.31 10.34 -12.62
CA ASN A 233 1.92 11.05 -11.42
C ASN A 233 1.98 12.57 -11.67
N PRO A 234 0.85 13.30 -11.61
CA PRO A 234 0.84 14.74 -11.82
C PRO A 234 1.64 15.53 -10.77
N LYS A 235 1.96 14.89 -9.64
CA LYS A 235 2.79 15.45 -8.55
C LYS A 235 4.19 14.81 -8.50
N ALA A 236 4.71 14.31 -9.64
CA ALA A 236 5.99 13.61 -9.68
C ALA A 236 7.13 14.44 -9.10
N GLU A 237 7.28 15.70 -9.50
CA GLU A 237 8.32 16.62 -9.03
C GLU A 237 8.27 16.83 -7.51
N PHE A 238 7.07 17.04 -6.95
CA PHE A 238 6.90 17.16 -5.49
C PHE A 238 7.27 15.88 -4.74
N VAL A 239 6.95 14.71 -5.31
CA VAL A 239 7.30 13.43 -4.69
C VAL A 239 8.81 13.17 -4.80
N GLU A 240 9.44 13.57 -5.89
CA GLU A 240 10.89 13.47 -6.11
C GLU A 240 11.64 14.34 -5.09
N GLU A 241 11.23 15.61 -4.94
CA GLU A 241 11.79 16.49 -3.93
C GLU A 241 11.58 15.94 -2.50
N THR A 242 10.38 15.45 -2.20
CA THR A 242 10.11 14.77 -0.92
C THR A 242 11.06 13.59 -0.68
N ASN A 243 11.31 12.78 -1.71
CA ASN A 243 12.23 11.65 -1.60
C ASN A 243 13.67 12.11 -1.37
N ARG A 244 14.12 13.15 -2.08
CA ARG A 244 15.44 13.78 -1.90
C ARG A 244 15.65 14.24 -0.45
N LEU A 245 14.65 14.94 0.11
CA LEU A 245 14.67 15.41 1.51
C LEU A 245 14.69 14.23 2.50
N LYS A 246 13.90 13.17 2.24
CA LYS A 246 13.94 11.96 3.08
C LYS A 246 15.28 11.25 3.05
N ASP A 247 15.94 11.19 1.90
CA ASP A 247 17.26 10.59 1.77
C ASP A 247 18.31 11.45 2.50
N GLU A 248 18.17 12.77 2.48
CA GLU A 248 19.03 13.67 3.23
C GLU A 248 18.82 13.52 4.74
N TRP A 249 17.57 13.49 5.22
CA TRP A 249 17.24 13.15 6.61
C TRP A 249 17.89 11.81 7.01
N ASN A 250 17.68 10.77 6.22
CA ASN A 250 18.23 9.45 6.50
C ASN A 250 19.76 9.45 6.61
N ARG A 251 20.45 10.22 5.77
CA ARG A 251 21.91 10.39 5.86
C ARG A 251 22.33 11.08 7.16
N LYS A 252 21.63 12.14 7.59
CA LYS A 252 21.92 12.84 8.85
C LYS A 252 21.68 11.94 10.07
N ILE A 253 20.55 11.23 10.09
CA ILE A 253 20.24 10.25 11.13
C ILE A 253 21.30 9.15 11.19
N TRP A 254 21.76 8.68 10.02
CA TRP A 254 22.86 7.71 9.97
C TRP A 254 24.16 8.25 10.56
N THR A 255 24.51 9.49 10.24
CA THR A 255 25.68 10.14 10.79
C THR A 255 25.60 10.24 12.30
N ALA A 256 24.44 10.69 12.83
CA ALA A 256 24.19 10.76 14.28
C ALA A 256 24.34 9.39 14.95
N TYR A 257 23.74 8.34 14.36
CA TYR A 257 23.85 6.97 14.87
C TYR A 257 25.29 6.46 14.89
N ARG A 258 26.04 6.66 13.80
CA ARG A 258 27.47 6.28 13.74
C ARG A 258 28.34 7.02 14.74
N ASN A 259 27.93 8.22 15.09
CA ASN A 259 28.60 9.04 16.13
C ASN A 259 28.15 8.69 17.55
N GLY A 260 27.35 7.62 17.75
CA GLY A 260 26.99 7.07 19.06
C GLY A 260 25.60 7.46 19.55
N ALA A 261 24.76 8.16 18.75
CA ALA A 261 23.40 8.47 19.15
C ALA A 261 22.55 7.20 19.33
N PRO A 262 21.88 6.98 20.49
CA PRO A 262 21.02 5.83 20.70
C PRO A 262 19.83 5.82 19.71
N LYS A 263 19.43 4.65 19.25
CA LYS A 263 18.31 4.49 18.30
C LYS A 263 17.00 5.08 18.84
N GLU A 264 16.73 4.87 20.10
CA GLU A 264 15.54 5.36 20.81
C GLU A 264 15.48 6.88 20.80
N SER A 265 16.61 7.53 21.04
CA SER A 265 16.74 8.98 20.97
C SER A 265 16.48 9.52 19.57
N LEU A 266 16.99 8.83 18.52
CA LEU A 266 16.75 9.21 17.13
C LEU A 266 15.28 9.01 16.72
N ILE A 267 14.59 8.00 17.27
CA ILE A 267 13.13 7.83 17.10
C ILE A 267 12.39 9.02 17.74
N THR A 268 12.80 9.45 18.92
CA THR A 268 12.22 10.62 19.60
C THR A 268 12.44 11.90 18.78
N VAL A 269 13.65 12.13 18.27
CA VAL A 269 13.97 13.25 17.38
C VAL A 269 13.02 13.27 16.17
N LYS A 270 12.84 12.15 15.49
CA LYS A 270 11.87 12.06 14.38
C LYS A 270 10.45 12.37 14.82
N LYS A 271 10.03 11.88 15.99
CA LYS A 271 8.68 12.10 16.52
C LYS A 271 8.45 13.61 16.75
N GLU A 272 9.38 14.28 17.39
CA GLU A 272 9.24 15.70 17.74
C GLU A 272 9.38 16.62 16.51
N LEU A 273 10.38 16.39 15.66
CA LEU A 273 10.67 17.27 14.52
C LEU A 273 9.83 17.02 13.27
N ILE A 274 9.26 15.82 13.12
CA ILE A 274 8.51 15.46 11.90
C ILE A 274 7.10 14.99 12.23
N SER A 275 6.95 13.95 13.09
CA SER A 275 5.66 13.27 13.22
C SER A 275 4.60 14.15 13.87
N LYS A 276 4.95 14.89 14.94
CA LYS A 276 4.03 15.82 15.60
C LYS A 276 3.67 17.01 14.70
N PRO A 277 4.63 17.77 14.11
CA PRO A 277 4.30 18.89 13.22
C PRO A 277 3.47 18.48 12.00
N VAL A 278 3.72 17.27 11.44
CA VAL A 278 2.89 16.74 10.34
C VAL A 278 1.46 16.46 10.81
N ALA A 279 1.29 15.85 11.98
CA ALA A 279 -0.04 15.58 12.53
C ALA A 279 -0.83 16.87 12.81
N GLU A 280 -0.18 17.90 13.35
CA GLU A 280 -0.75 19.23 13.58
C GLU A 280 -1.16 19.90 12.26
N SER A 281 -0.26 19.91 11.26
CA SER A 281 -0.53 20.46 9.94
C SER A 281 -1.73 19.78 9.24
N ILE A 282 -1.87 18.43 9.38
CA ILE A 282 -3.02 17.70 8.85
C ILE A 282 -4.31 18.10 9.59
N LYS A 283 -4.25 18.25 10.91
CA LYS A 283 -5.40 18.67 11.72
C LYS A 283 -5.88 20.06 11.32
N GLU A 284 -4.97 21.02 11.17
CA GLU A 284 -5.24 22.39 10.74
C GLU A 284 -5.82 22.48 9.33
N SER A 285 -5.40 21.55 8.46
CA SER A 285 -5.87 21.47 7.05
C SER A 285 -7.17 20.65 6.89
N GLY A 286 -7.91 20.39 7.95
CA GLY A 286 -9.17 19.63 7.90
C GLY A 286 -8.98 18.17 7.46
N GLY A 287 -7.88 17.52 7.84
CA GLY A 287 -7.58 16.12 7.52
C GLY A 287 -6.89 15.90 6.16
N LYS A 288 -6.53 16.95 5.45
CA LYS A 288 -5.83 16.86 4.15
C LYS A 288 -4.32 16.99 4.35
N SER A 289 -3.58 16.08 3.69
CA SER A 289 -2.11 16.18 3.66
C SER A 289 -1.66 17.13 2.53
N ASP A 290 -0.77 18.06 2.86
CA ASP A 290 -0.12 18.97 1.92
C ASP A 290 1.36 18.59 1.79
N LEU A 291 1.81 18.29 0.55
CA LEU A 291 3.20 17.90 0.29
C LEU A 291 4.16 19.07 0.46
N GLY A 292 3.74 20.31 0.14
CA GLY A 292 4.57 21.51 0.33
C GLY A 292 4.85 21.75 1.80
N LYS A 293 3.81 21.73 2.65
CA LYS A 293 3.95 21.82 4.10
C LYS A 293 4.82 20.69 4.67
N TYR A 294 4.62 19.46 4.17
CA TYR A 294 5.45 18.33 4.58
C TYR A 294 6.93 18.52 4.23
N ASN A 295 7.24 18.99 3.02
CA ASN A 295 8.61 19.28 2.60
C ASN A 295 9.24 20.38 3.44
N SER A 296 8.51 21.44 3.78
CA SER A 296 8.99 22.52 4.66
C SER A 296 9.31 21.99 6.07
N ILE A 297 8.50 21.11 6.63
CA ILE A 297 8.79 20.43 7.91
C ILE A 297 10.07 19.60 7.79
N LEU A 298 10.26 18.86 6.69
CA LEU A 298 11.49 18.08 6.47
C LEU A 298 12.74 18.95 6.40
N VAL A 299 12.69 20.07 5.67
CA VAL A 299 13.83 20.99 5.54
C VAL A 299 14.26 21.51 6.92
N ARG A 300 13.30 21.95 7.75
CA ARG A 300 13.60 22.39 9.13
C ARG A 300 14.19 21.27 9.97
N ALA A 301 13.57 20.11 9.95
CA ALA A 301 14.03 18.95 10.71
C ALA A 301 15.46 18.53 10.31
N ILE A 302 15.79 18.56 9.02
CA ILE A 302 17.13 18.28 8.51
C ILE A 302 18.16 19.28 9.00
N ALA A 303 17.83 20.59 9.00
CA ALA A 303 18.71 21.64 9.48
C ALA A 303 19.02 21.48 10.98
N ILE A 304 18.01 21.19 11.78
CA ILE A 304 18.17 20.94 13.22
C ILE A 304 19.05 19.71 13.46
N VAL A 305 18.80 18.61 12.79
CA VAL A 305 19.61 17.38 12.95
C VAL A 305 21.04 17.58 12.43
N ALA A 306 21.25 18.39 11.38
CA ALA A 306 22.58 18.74 10.91
C ALA A 306 23.38 19.49 11.96
N GLU A 307 22.74 20.49 12.63
CA GLU A 307 23.38 21.22 13.73
C GLU A 307 23.62 20.32 14.95
N MET A 308 22.66 19.46 15.31
CA MET A 308 22.90 18.41 16.30
C MET A 308 24.15 17.59 15.98
N CYS A 309 24.28 17.06 14.75
CA CYS A 309 25.47 16.30 14.33
C CYS A 309 26.75 17.10 14.46
N ARG A 310 26.71 18.42 14.15
CA ARG A 310 27.88 19.32 14.26
C ARG A 310 28.32 19.53 15.70
N LEU A 311 27.37 19.76 16.59
CA LEU A 311 27.64 19.91 18.02
C LEU A 311 28.26 18.65 18.60
N LEU A 312 27.77 17.54 18.10
CA LEU A 312 28.14 16.23 18.55
C LEU A 312 29.54 15.79 18.07
N SER A 313 29.96 16.18 16.90
CA SER A 313 31.32 15.86 16.41
C SER A 313 32.42 16.58 17.19
N LYS A 314 32.09 17.65 17.94
CA LYS A 314 33.04 18.44 18.73
C LYS A 314 33.33 17.88 20.12
N GLN A 315 32.48 17.00 20.68
CA GLN A 315 32.51 16.63 22.09
C GLN A 315 33.07 15.24 22.45
N GLY A 316 33.42 14.39 21.45
CA GLY A 316 33.94 13.04 21.71
C GLY A 316 32.89 12.01 22.15
N ARG A 317 33.16 10.71 21.96
CA ARG A 317 32.18 9.62 22.08
C ARG A 317 31.67 9.33 23.51
N GLU A 318 32.42 9.62 24.54
CA GLU A 318 32.10 9.24 25.93
C GLU A 318 31.08 10.17 26.59
N VAL A 319 31.03 11.43 26.21
CA VAL A 319 30.06 12.43 26.73
C VAL A 319 28.65 12.21 26.15
N TRP A 320 28.50 11.35 25.18
CA TRP A 320 27.31 11.17 24.36
C TRP A 320 26.22 10.28 24.96
N ALA A 321 26.58 9.17 25.57
CA ALA A 321 25.61 8.27 26.17
C ALA A 321 24.88 8.95 27.35
N GLU A 322 25.61 9.76 28.14
CA GLU A 322 25.04 10.56 29.26
C GLU A 322 24.28 11.80 28.76
N ALA A 323 24.80 12.50 27.74
CA ALA A 323 24.16 13.69 27.21
C ALA A 323 22.83 13.41 26.50
N TRP A 324 22.71 12.26 25.83
CA TRP A 324 21.48 11.86 25.16
C TRP A 324 20.36 11.43 26.14
N GLY A 325 20.71 10.86 27.29
CA GLY A 325 19.72 10.48 28.31
C GLY A 325 19.07 11.65 29.04
N MET A 326 19.85 12.71 29.30
CA MET A 326 19.38 13.88 30.08
C MET A 326 19.20 15.17 29.26
N ALA A 327 19.64 15.23 28.03
CA ALA A 327 19.81 16.48 27.29
C ALA A 327 19.18 16.50 25.88
N LEU A 328 18.42 15.49 25.47
CA LEU A 328 17.82 15.50 24.13
C LEU A 328 16.97 16.75 23.90
N GLU A 329 16.11 17.11 24.85
CA GLU A 329 15.31 18.34 24.79
C GLU A 329 16.18 19.60 24.79
N LYS A 330 17.18 19.69 25.69
CA LYS A 330 18.11 20.80 25.73
C LYS A 330 18.96 20.91 24.48
N MET A 331 19.40 19.78 23.91
CA MET A 331 20.15 19.76 22.66
C MET A 331 19.30 20.14 21.46
N MET A 332 18.06 19.65 21.41
CA MET A 332 17.11 20.05 20.37
C MET A 332 16.82 21.56 20.47
N GLN A 333 16.55 22.05 21.66
CA GLN A 333 16.32 23.48 21.90
C GLN A 333 17.52 24.32 21.48
N PHE A 334 18.73 23.93 21.89
CA PHE A 334 19.96 24.61 21.50
C PHE A 334 20.28 24.54 20.01
N ALA A 335 19.98 23.40 19.35
CA ALA A 335 20.11 23.27 17.91
C ALA A 335 19.08 24.11 17.15
N ILE A 336 17.85 24.20 17.66
CA ILE A 336 16.79 25.08 17.14
C ILE A 336 17.23 26.56 17.23
N GLU A 337 17.69 27.00 18.39
CA GLU A 337 18.17 28.37 18.60
C GLU A 337 19.33 28.72 17.65
N ARG A 338 20.30 27.81 17.50
CA ARG A 338 21.46 28.03 16.62
C ARG A 338 21.14 27.89 15.12
N SER A 339 20.15 27.13 14.76
CA SER A 339 19.70 27.03 13.37
C SER A 339 18.90 28.26 12.91
N GLY A 340 18.52 29.15 13.87
CA GLY A 340 17.66 30.30 13.60
C GLY A 340 16.22 29.93 13.23
N LEU A 341 15.84 28.65 13.40
CA LEU A 341 14.55 28.11 13.01
C LEU A 341 13.74 27.79 14.27
N ARG A 342 12.49 28.29 14.36
CA ARG A 342 11.53 27.87 15.38
C ARG A 342 10.66 26.75 14.85
N ILE A 343 10.29 25.80 15.71
CA ILE A 343 9.41 24.67 15.35
C ILE A 343 8.05 25.18 14.85
N ASN A 344 7.60 26.34 15.36
CA ASN A 344 6.30 26.94 15.08
C ASN A 344 6.37 28.21 14.22
N ASP A 345 7.49 28.54 13.58
CA ASP A 345 7.52 29.70 12.70
C ASP A 345 6.60 29.46 11.49
N PRO A 346 5.76 30.47 11.12
CA PRO A 346 4.95 30.37 9.91
C PRO A 346 5.85 30.14 8.69
N ILE A 347 5.42 29.26 7.82
CA ILE A 347 6.15 28.87 6.61
C ILE A 347 6.31 30.12 5.75
N ARG A 348 7.49 30.71 5.67
CA ARG A 348 7.83 31.63 4.60
C ARG A 348 7.85 30.82 3.31
N ASP A 349 7.00 31.23 2.38
CA ASP A 349 6.91 30.63 1.05
C ASP A 349 8.28 30.77 0.35
N VAL A 350 9.00 29.67 0.19
CA VAL A 350 10.29 29.62 -0.53
C VAL A 350 10.04 29.56 -2.04
N GLY A 351 8.86 30.03 -2.49
CA GLY A 351 8.35 29.96 -3.85
C GLY A 351 8.48 31.22 -4.71
N GLU A 352 8.98 32.35 -4.20
CA GLU A 352 8.97 33.63 -4.94
C GLU A 352 10.34 34.28 -5.19
N ASP A 353 11.39 33.52 -5.47
CA ASP A 353 12.64 34.15 -5.95
C ASP A 353 13.35 33.34 -7.02
N ARG A 354 12.64 33.01 -8.11
CA ARG A 354 13.21 32.58 -9.40
C ARG A 354 12.50 33.26 -10.56
N GLY A 355 12.60 34.57 -10.58
CA GLY A 355 12.08 35.34 -11.68
C GLY A 355 12.66 36.73 -11.74
N ALA A 356 13.95 36.84 -12.06
CA ALA A 356 14.56 38.01 -12.69
C ALA A 356 16.09 37.84 -12.77
N ARG A 357 16.57 37.24 -13.83
CA ARG A 357 17.68 37.69 -14.67
C ARG A 357 17.97 36.69 -15.77
#